data_11aa127c519dc2fde351341080b087da
#
_entry.id   11aa127c519dc2fde351341080b087da
#
_cell.length_a   1.000
_cell.length_b   1.000
_cell.length_c   1.000
_cell.angle_alpha   90.00
_cell.angle_beta   90.00
_cell.angle_gamma   90.00
#
_symmetry.space_group_name_H-M   'P 1'
#
loop_
_entity.id
_entity.type
_entity.pdbx_description
1 polymer ?
#
loop_
_entity_poly.entity_id
_entity_poly.type
_entity_poly.pdbx_seq_one_letter_code
_entity_poly.pdbx_strand_id
1 'polypeptide(L)'
;VGDADAERVELPIVREPEVPAGSLSKLAAEELGLPAGIPVGPGTGDNMSAALGVGAKPGEIIISLGTSGTAFAVSETPTADSSGEVAGFADATGRFLPLACMLNCTRVVDTTAKLLGLERDVALSKAGAMMPGAGGLIMLPYFSGERTPNLPHATGVLEGLTEQTATPDTMLRAALDGVVAGLAYCVDALSRLGITAPGITLVGGGAMHPVWQQAVADATGLPVTVRSGMEHAARGAAVQIASIACDEAIIVVAERWRPPVVAEIAPRPGTRDAFALQARQHMIQQLAHTGS
;
A
#
# COMPACT_ATOMS: atom_id res chain seq x y z
N VAL A 1 -25.03 -8.45 19.02
CA VAL A 1 -24.41 -8.21 20.32
C VAL A 1 -25.19 -7.05 20.93
N GLY A 2 -25.91 -7.29 22.05
CA GLY A 2 -26.76 -6.26 22.63
C GLY A 2 -25.94 -5.22 23.39
N ASP A 3 -26.50 -4.01 23.54
CA ASP A 3 -25.90 -2.85 24.19
C ASP A 3 -25.33 -3.10 25.62
N ALA A 4 -25.77 -4.17 26.27
CA ALA A 4 -25.33 -4.51 27.62
C ALA A 4 -23.87 -4.99 27.76
N ASP A 5 -23.26 -5.44 26.65
CA ASP A 5 -21.87 -5.93 26.65
C ASP A 5 -20.86 -4.83 26.23
N ALA A 6 -21.31 -3.76 25.59
CA ALA A 6 -20.47 -2.64 25.18
C ALA A 6 -19.91 -1.81 26.36
N GLU A 7 -20.65 -1.77 27.49
CA GLU A 7 -20.25 -1.00 28.69
C GLU A 7 -19.07 -1.63 29.46
N ARG A 8 -18.61 -2.85 29.10
CA ARG A 8 -17.53 -3.56 29.82
C ARG A 8 -16.21 -3.64 29.07
N VAL A 9 -16.13 -3.07 27.86
CA VAL A 9 -14.89 -3.08 27.10
C VAL A 9 -14.04 -1.89 27.51
N GLU A 10 -12.97 -2.15 28.24
CA GLU A 10 -11.95 -1.14 28.53
C GLU A 10 -11.13 -0.89 27.25
N LEU A 11 -11.24 0.32 26.71
CA LEU A 11 -10.48 0.73 25.53
C LEU A 11 -9.07 1.17 25.95
N PRO A 12 -8.05 0.94 25.10
CA PRO A 12 -6.71 1.42 25.36
C PRO A 12 -6.66 2.95 25.41
N ILE A 13 -5.76 3.49 26.23
CA ILE A 13 -5.52 4.93 26.29
C ILE A 13 -4.87 5.39 25.00
N VAL A 14 -5.54 6.30 24.29
CA VAL A 14 -4.96 6.98 23.12
C VAL A 14 -4.03 8.09 23.61
N ARG A 15 -2.84 8.15 23.07
CA ARG A 15 -1.84 9.18 23.39
C ARG A 15 -1.44 9.95 22.13
N GLU A 16 -1.04 11.19 22.35
CA GLU A 16 -0.41 11.98 21.29
C GLU A 16 0.91 11.34 20.84
N PRO A 17 1.30 11.49 19.57
CA PRO A 17 2.46 10.81 18.99
C PRO A 17 3.79 11.04 19.72
N GLU A 18 3.97 12.20 20.34
CA GLU A 18 5.18 12.64 21.02
C GLU A 18 5.13 12.43 22.55
N VAL A 19 4.03 11.83 23.06
CA VAL A 19 3.87 11.55 24.48
C VAL A 19 4.23 10.09 24.77
N PRO A 20 5.23 9.80 25.63
CA PRO A 20 5.60 8.43 25.93
C PRO A 20 4.46 7.63 26.54
N ALA A 21 4.31 6.38 26.15
CA ALA A 21 3.35 5.45 26.76
C ALA A 21 3.78 5.05 28.18
N GLY A 22 5.07 5.09 28.44
CA GLY A 22 5.67 4.75 29.72
C GLY A 22 7.18 4.72 29.63
N SER A 23 7.81 3.94 30.50
CA SER A 23 9.25 3.71 30.49
C SER A 23 9.57 2.22 30.58
N LEU A 24 10.72 1.82 30.05
CA LEU A 24 11.18 0.43 30.02
C LEU A 24 11.38 -0.10 31.43
N SER A 25 10.68 -1.19 31.78
CA SER A 25 10.80 -1.83 33.09
C SER A 25 12.18 -2.44 33.30
N LYS A 26 12.60 -2.65 34.55
CA LYS A 26 13.87 -3.29 34.86
C LYS A 26 14.01 -4.68 34.26
N LEU A 27 12.93 -5.49 34.32
CA LEU A 27 12.91 -6.85 33.78
C LEU A 27 13.12 -6.84 32.26
N ALA A 28 12.36 -6.03 31.51
CA ALA A 28 12.52 -5.94 30.08
C ALA A 28 13.86 -5.34 29.65
N ALA A 29 14.40 -4.40 30.45
CA ALA A 29 15.71 -3.81 30.22
C ALA A 29 16.85 -4.86 30.33
N GLU A 30 16.76 -5.74 31.34
CA GLU A 30 17.72 -6.85 31.52
C GLU A 30 17.64 -7.85 30.34
N GLU A 31 16.43 -8.24 29.92
CA GLU A 31 16.22 -9.16 28.79
C GLU A 31 16.71 -8.59 27.44
N LEU A 32 16.52 -7.29 27.22
CA LEU A 32 16.89 -6.61 25.99
C LEU A 32 18.31 -6.05 25.97
N GLY A 33 19.01 -6.06 27.11
CA GLY A 33 20.33 -5.44 27.23
C GLY A 33 20.29 -3.91 27.10
N LEU A 34 19.20 -3.27 27.50
CA LEU A 34 18.97 -1.82 27.40
C LEU A 34 18.95 -1.17 28.80
N PRO A 35 19.19 0.15 28.91
CA PRO A 35 19.00 0.86 30.18
C PRO A 35 17.55 0.85 30.63
N ALA A 36 17.30 0.54 31.94
CA ALA A 36 15.97 0.68 32.51
C ALA A 36 15.56 2.16 32.58
N GLY A 37 14.25 2.41 32.44
CA GLY A 37 13.70 3.76 32.56
C GLY A 37 13.77 4.61 31.30
N ILE A 38 14.34 4.13 30.20
CA ILE A 38 14.25 4.83 28.91
C ILE A 38 12.79 4.93 28.44
N PRO A 39 12.41 6.01 27.72
CA PRO A 39 11.04 6.18 27.27
C PRO A 39 10.60 5.08 26.29
N VAL A 40 9.33 4.69 26.37
CA VAL A 40 8.67 3.81 25.41
C VAL A 40 7.65 4.65 24.65
N GLY A 41 7.75 4.69 23.32
CA GLY A 41 6.82 5.45 22.48
C GLY A 41 5.41 4.87 22.50
N PRO A 42 4.38 5.66 22.14
CA PRO A 42 3.00 5.21 22.14
C PRO A 42 2.72 4.16 21.06
N GLY A 43 3.61 4.03 20.08
CA GLY A 43 3.40 3.18 18.92
C GLY A 43 2.45 3.78 17.89
N THR A 44 2.31 3.07 16.76
CA THR A 44 1.36 3.42 15.69
C THR A 44 1.16 2.21 14.79
N GLY A 45 0.18 2.24 13.89
CA GLY A 45 -0.01 1.21 12.88
C GLY A 45 1.15 1.19 11.87
N ASP A 46 1.33 0.06 11.20
CA ASP A 46 2.45 -0.19 10.26
C ASP A 46 2.49 0.80 9.08
N ASN A 47 1.33 1.11 8.47
CA ASN A 47 1.25 2.07 7.36
C ASN A 47 1.56 3.51 7.83
N MET A 48 1.07 3.90 9.01
CA MET A 48 1.36 5.18 9.64
C MET A 48 2.84 5.30 9.96
N SER A 49 3.41 4.23 10.52
CA SER A 49 4.84 4.16 10.80
C SER A 49 5.67 4.19 9.51
N ALA A 50 5.24 3.51 8.45
CA ALA A 50 5.90 3.57 7.15
C ALA A 50 5.86 4.98 6.54
N ALA A 51 4.71 5.68 6.62
CA ALA A 51 4.61 7.09 6.20
C ALA A 51 5.60 7.99 6.94
N LEU A 52 5.68 7.85 8.26
CA LEU A 52 6.64 8.58 9.09
C LEU A 52 8.09 8.21 8.72
N GLY A 53 8.36 6.92 8.50
CA GLY A 53 9.69 6.40 8.19
C GLY A 53 10.25 6.84 6.83
N VAL A 54 9.39 7.10 5.84
CA VAL A 54 9.80 7.71 4.57
C VAL A 54 9.78 9.24 4.61
N GLY A 55 9.37 9.84 5.73
CA GLY A 55 9.24 11.29 5.89
C GLY A 55 8.18 11.85 4.94
N ALA A 56 7.02 11.19 4.84
CA ALA A 56 5.94 11.60 3.97
C ALA A 56 5.39 12.97 4.38
N LYS A 57 5.09 13.79 3.37
CA LYS A 57 4.50 15.12 3.56
C LYS A 57 3.01 15.10 3.20
N PRO A 58 2.23 16.04 3.71
CA PRO A 58 0.84 16.18 3.30
C PRO A 58 0.68 16.20 1.79
N GLY A 59 -0.26 15.42 1.26
CA GLY A 59 -0.50 15.28 -0.17
C GLY A 59 0.44 14.30 -0.90
N GLU A 60 1.47 13.71 -0.26
CA GLU A 60 2.25 12.61 -0.85
C GLU A 60 1.47 11.29 -0.71
N ILE A 61 1.27 10.59 -1.83
CA ILE A 61 0.69 9.24 -1.84
C ILE A 61 1.82 8.22 -1.69
N ILE A 62 1.61 7.28 -0.78
CA ILE A 62 2.48 6.12 -0.59
C ILE A 62 1.73 4.87 -1.04
N ILE A 63 2.40 4.00 -1.81
CA ILE A 63 1.91 2.66 -2.12
C ILE A 63 2.85 1.65 -1.47
N SER A 64 2.29 0.76 -0.65
CA SER A 64 3.02 -0.37 -0.09
C SER A 64 2.76 -1.63 -0.92
N LEU A 65 3.84 -2.21 -1.47
CA LEU A 65 3.82 -3.43 -2.29
C LEU A 65 4.27 -4.63 -1.45
N GLY A 66 3.31 -5.26 -0.79
CA GLY A 66 3.47 -6.52 -0.07
C GLY A 66 2.67 -7.66 -0.71
N THR A 67 2.39 -8.72 0.03
CA THR A 67 1.44 -9.78 -0.37
C THR A 67 0.03 -9.21 -0.58
N SER A 68 -0.36 -8.26 0.26
CA SER A 68 -1.45 -7.31 0.07
C SER A 68 -0.88 -5.94 -0.33
N GLY A 69 -1.71 -5.06 -0.86
CA GLY A 69 -1.32 -3.71 -1.26
C GLY A 69 -2.10 -2.65 -0.48
N THR A 70 -1.46 -1.53 -0.18
CA THR A 70 -2.16 -0.36 0.38
C THR A 70 -1.74 0.89 -0.35
N ALA A 71 -2.69 1.81 -0.56
CA ALA A 71 -2.43 3.17 -0.99
C ALA A 71 -2.94 4.13 0.09
N PHE A 72 -2.08 5.01 0.57
CA PHE A 72 -2.42 5.95 1.65
C PHE A 72 -1.68 7.27 1.47
N ALA A 73 -2.15 8.30 2.15
CA ALA A 73 -1.54 9.63 2.10
C ALA A 73 -1.65 10.33 3.45
N VAL A 74 -0.68 11.20 3.76
CA VAL A 74 -0.81 12.13 4.89
C VAL A 74 -1.76 13.27 4.48
N SER A 75 -2.75 13.57 5.32
CA SER A 75 -3.74 14.61 5.09
C SER A 75 -3.84 15.56 6.30
N GLU A 76 -3.97 16.84 6.03
CA GLU A 76 -4.22 17.85 7.08
C GLU A 76 -5.67 17.82 7.57
N THR A 77 -6.58 17.22 6.81
CA THR A 77 -8.00 17.17 7.13
C THR A 77 -8.49 15.73 7.19
N PRO A 78 -9.45 15.40 8.09
CA PRO A 78 -10.04 14.07 8.13
C PRO A 78 -10.82 13.80 6.85
N THR A 79 -10.86 12.53 6.46
CA THR A 79 -11.66 12.05 5.33
C THR A 79 -12.81 11.18 5.82
N ALA A 80 -13.95 11.27 5.15
CA ALA A 80 -15.10 10.39 5.36
C ALA A 80 -15.55 9.86 4.01
N ASP A 81 -15.37 8.56 3.79
CA ASP A 81 -15.79 7.88 2.57
C ASP A 81 -17.06 7.08 2.82
N SER A 82 -18.16 7.52 2.24
CA SER A 82 -19.47 6.83 2.37
C SER A 82 -19.51 5.48 1.64
N SER A 83 -18.60 5.24 0.68
CA SER A 83 -18.48 3.94 0.00
C SER A 83 -17.78 2.89 0.87
N GLY A 84 -17.02 3.31 1.90
CA GLY A 84 -16.24 2.43 2.76
C GLY A 84 -14.97 1.87 2.12
N GLU A 85 -14.58 2.34 0.93
CA GLU A 85 -13.37 1.89 0.23
C GLU A 85 -12.10 2.49 0.84
N VAL A 86 -12.19 3.72 1.36
CA VAL A 86 -11.10 4.42 2.03
C VAL A 86 -11.38 4.54 3.52
N ALA A 87 -10.54 3.95 4.33
CA ALA A 87 -10.59 4.08 5.78
C ALA A 87 -9.89 5.37 6.23
N GLY A 88 -10.52 6.11 7.15
CA GLY A 88 -9.92 7.29 7.78
C GLY A 88 -9.17 6.90 9.04
N PHE A 89 -7.84 7.04 9.02
CA PHE A 89 -6.98 6.82 10.18
C PHE A 89 -6.35 8.13 10.65
N ALA A 90 -5.92 8.17 11.92
CA ALA A 90 -4.92 9.14 12.37
C ALA A 90 -3.54 8.71 11.87
N ASP A 91 -2.69 9.66 11.51
CA ASP A 91 -1.29 9.39 11.19
C ASP A 91 -0.41 9.37 12.47
N ALA A 92 0.89 9.21 12.30
CA ALA A 92 1.85 9.19 13.40
C ALA A 92 2.38 10.59 13.79
N THR A 93 1.78 11.67 13.27
CA THR A 93 2.21 13.07 13.52
C THR A 93 1.10 13.97 14.06
N GLY A 94 -0.06 13.40 14.42
CA GLY A 94 -1.24 14.15 14.85
C GLY A 94 -2.13 14.65 13.71
N ARG A 95 -1.91 14.15 12.49
CA ARG A 95 -2.71 14.41 11.29
C ARG A 95 -3.57 13.20 10.94
N PHE A 96 -3.98 13.08 9.68
CA PHE A 96 -4.85 12.02 9.18
C PHE A 96 -4.14 11.20 8.10
N LEU A 97 -4.54 9.93 7.97
CA LEU A 97 -3.99 9.00 7.00
C LEU A 97 -5.13 8.20 6.35
N PRO A 98 -5.85 8.80 5.37
CA PRO A 98 -6.76 8.03 4.53
C PRO A 98 -6.03 6.91 3.82
N LEU A 99 -6.63 5.70 3.82
CA LEU A 99 -6.01 4.48 3.34
C LEU A 99 -7.02 3.60 2.61
N ALA A 100 -6.69 3.18 1.39
CA ALA A 100 -7.33 2.12 0.65
C ALA A 100 -6.45 0.85 0.68
N CYS A 101 -7.06 -0.31 0.89
CA CYS A 101 -6.35 -1.58 1.04
C CYS A 101 -6.89 -2.60 0.05
N MET A 102 -6.00 -3.30 -0.66
CA MET A 102 -6.33 -4.44 -1.49
C MET A 102 -5.68 -5.73 -0.96
N LEU A 103 -6.41 -6.84 -1.02
CA LEU A 103 -5.96 -8.13 -0.52
C LEU A 103 -5.00 -8.82 -1.50
N ASN A 104 -5.13 -8.55 -2.78
CA ASN A 104 -4.43 -9.23 -3.85
C ASN A 104 -3.38 -8.33 -4.49
N CYS A 105 -2.12 -8.47 -4.07
CA CYS A 105 -1.01 -7.68 -4.62
C CYS A 105 0.10 -8.60 -5.16
N THR A 106 1.33 -8.53 -4.69
CA THR A 106 2.45 -9.30 -5.28
C THR A 106 2.20 -10.80 -5.31
N ARG A 107 1.44 -11.33 -4.36
CA ARG A 107 1.01 -12.73 -4.28
C ARG A 107 0.32 -13.23 -5.57
N VAL A 108 -0.36 -12.36 -6.31
CA VAL A 108 -1.05 -12.74 -7.56
C VAL A 108 -0.04 -13.19 -8.61
N VAL A 109 1.01 -12.39 -8.81
CA VAL A 109 2.08 -12.74 -9.75
C VAL A 109 2.82 -13.98 -9.27
N ASP A 110 3.08 -14.11 -7.97
CA ASP A 110 3.74 -15.28 -7.38
C ASP A 110 2.90 -16.56 -7.59
N THR A 111 1.57 -16.47 -7.40
CA THR A 111 0.65 -17.61 -7.61
C THR A 111 0.59 -17.98 -9.09
N THR A 112 0.54 -16.99 -9.99
CA THR A 112 0.56 -17.23 -11.44
C THR A 112 1.89 -17.85 -11.89
N ALA A 113 3.02 -17.37 -11.37
CA ALA A 113 4.34 -17.93 -11.63
C ALA A 113 4.41 -19.40 -11.21
N LYS A 114 3.93 -19.72 -9.98
CA LYS A 114 3.87 -21.07 -9.47
C LYS A 114 2.99 -21.99 -10.32
N LEU A 115 1.83 -21.49 -10.78
CA LEU A 115 0.94 -22.24 -11.70
C LEU A 115 1.66 -22.60 -13.01
N LEU A 116 2.51 -21.69 -13.50
CA LEU A 116 3.28 -21.87 -14.74
C LEU A 116 4.62 -22.61 -14.53
N GLY A 117 4.95 -23.03 -13.31
CA GLY A 117 6.21 -23.70 -12.99
C GLY A 117 7.45 -22.79 -13.11
N LEU A 118 7.29 -21.50 -12.87
CA LEU A 118 8.34 -20.49 -13.00
C LEU A 118 8.75 -19.93 -11.65
N GLU A 119 10.02 -19.58 -11.53
CA GLU A 119 10.54 -18.79 -10.41
C GLU A 119 10.06 -17.33 -10.51
N ARG A 120 9.93 -16.66 -9.36
CA ARG A 120 9.39 -15.31 -9.21
C ARG A 120 10.08 -14.28 -10.12
N ASP A 121 11.41 -14.22 -10.08
CA ASP A 121 12.18 -13.20 -10.80
C ASP A 121 12.12 -13.43 -12.32
N VAL A 122 12.08 -14.70 -12.76
CA VAL A 122 11.86 -15.08 -14.14
C VAL A 122 10.47 -14.64 -14.59
N ALA A 123 9.45 -14.88 -13.78
CA ALA A 123 8.06 -14.50 -14.07
C ALA A 123 7.91 -12.97 -14.19
N LEU A 124 8.48 -12.22 -13.25
CA LEU A 124 8.47 -10.76 -13.28
C LEU A 124 9.21 -10.22 -14.50
N SER A 125 10.38 -10.79 -14.84
CA SER A 125 11.13 -10.39 -16.03
C SER A 125 10.34 -10.61 -17.32
N LYS A 126 9.65 -11.74 -17.45
CA LYS A 126 8.76 -12.04 -18.58
C LYS A 126 7.57 -11.07 -18.64
N ALA A 127 6.89 -10.82 -17.53
CA ALA A 127 5.81 -9.85 -17.46
C ALA A 127 6.28 -8.44 -17.84
N GLY A 128 7.46 -8.03 -17.36
CA GLY A 128 8.05 -6.72 -17.62
C GLY A 128 8.50 -6.51 -19.09
N ALA A 129 8.86 -7.59 -19.78
CA ALA A 129 9.23 -7.55 -21.19
C ALA A 129 8.04 -7.30 -22.13
N MET A 130 6.81 -7.56 -21.67
CA MET A 130 5.61 -7.29 -22.45
C MET A 130 5.08 -5.89 -22.22
N MET A 131 4.46 -5.32 -23.26
CA MET A 131 3.72 -4.07 -23.12
C MET A 131 2.45 -4.25 -22.26
N PRO A 132 2.01 -3.21 -21.54
CA PRO A 132 0.73 -3.20 -20.84
C PRO A 132 -0.45 -3.60 -21.73
N GLY A 133 -1.45 -4.24 -21.15
CA GLY A 133 -2.64 -4.73 -21.85
C GLY A 133 -2.58 -6.19 -22.25
N ALA A 134 -1.46 -6.90 -22.03
CA ALA A 134 -1.32 -8.36 -22.20
C ALA A 134 -1.95 -8.94 -23.50
N GLY A 135 -1.88 -8.19 -24.61
CA GLY A 135 -2.50 -8.61 -25.87
C GLY A 135 -4.03 -8.72 -25.84
N GLY A 136 -4.68 -8.09 -24.87
CA GLY A 136 -6.13 -8.15 -24.63
C GLY A 136 -6.57 -9.19 -23.59
N LEU A 137 -5.63 -9.95 -23.01
CA LEU A 137 -5.93 -10.82 -21.87
C LEU A 137 -6.08 -9.99 -20.60
N ILE A 138 -7.19 -10.12 -19.90
CA ILE A 138 -7.51 -9.41 -18.66
C ILE A 138 -7.55 -10.40 -17.52
N MET A 139 -6.87 -10.08 -16.41
CA MET A 139 -7.00 -10.82 -15.16
C MET A 139 -7.56 -9.91 -14.08
N LEU A 140 -8.71 -10.29 -13.51
CA LEU A 140 -9.19 -9.74 -12.23
C LEU A 140 -8.61 -10.59 -11.10
N PRO A 141 -7.71 -10.05 -10.28
CA PRO A 141 -6.87 -10.85 -9.39
C PRO A 141 -7.52 -11.14 -8.03
N TYR A 142 -8.83 -11.30 -7.93
CA TYR A 142 -9.57 -11.44 -6.68
C TYR A 142 -9.48 -12.85 -6.08
N PHE A 143 -8.27 -13.40 -5.97
CA PHE A 143 -8.04 -14.80 -5.55
C PHE A 143 -8.49 -15.11 -4.11
N SER A 144 -8.72 -14.10 -3.29
CA SER A 144 -9.17 -14.24 -1.89
C SER A 144 -10.28 -13.25 -1.55
N GLY A 145 -11.17 -12.98 -2.50
CA GLY A 145 -12.04 -11.81 -2.44
C GLY A 145 -11.24 -10.52 -2.60
N GLU A 146 -11.88 -9.37 -2.46
CA GLU A 146 -11.20 -8.07 -2.46
C GLU A 146 -11.85 -7.12 -1.45
N ARG A 147 -11.05 -6.19 -0.91
CA ARG A 147 -11.49 -5.18 0.04
C ARG A 147 -11.74 -3.82 -0.63
N THR A 148 -10.87 -3.43 -1.55
CA THR A 148 -11.02 -2.23 -2.37
C THR A 148 -10.88 -2.64 -3.83
N PRO A 149 -12.00 -2.73 -4.57
CA PRO A 149 -13.40 -2.56 -4.16
C PRO A 149 -13.90 -3.60 -3.15
N ASN A 150 -15.02 -3.31 -2.45
CA ASN A 150 -15.57 -4.21 -1.43
C ASN A 150 -16.30 -5.40 -2.06
N LEU A 151 -15.54 -6.43 -2.38
CA LEU A 151 -15.99 -7.67 -3.04
C LEU A 151 -15.48 -8.92 -2.26
N PRO A 152 -15.92 -9.15 -1.02
CA PRO A 152 -15.33 -10.16 -0.13
C PRO A 152 -15.49 -11.60 -0.62
N HIS A 153 -16.43 -11.86 -1.51
CA HIS A 153 -16.72 -13.18 -2.07
C HIS A 153 -16.33 -13.32 -3.56
N ALA A 154 -15.68 -12.30 -4.13
CA ALA A 154 -15.22 -12.38 -5.51
C ALA A 154 -14.10 -13.42 -5.67
N THR A 155 -14.02 -13.98 -6.86
CA THR A 155 -12.95 -14.90 -7.28
C THR A 155 -12.21 -14.33 -8.47
N GLY A 156 -11.01 -14.84 -8.75
CA GLY A 156 -10.24 -14.44 -9.91
C GLY A 156 -10.99 -14.74 -11.22
N VAL A 157 -10.86 -13.82 -12.18
CA VAL A 157 -11.44 -13.96 -13.53
C VAL A 157 -10.34 -13.77 -14.56
N LEU A 158 -10.37 -14.60 -15.59
CA LEU A 158 -9.53 -14.47 -16.77
C LEU A 158 -10.43 -14.31 -18.00
N GLU A 159 -10.30 -13.19 -18.70
CA GLU A 159 -11.12 -12.84 -19.88
C GLU A 159 -10.22 -12.52 -21.08
N GLY A 160 -10.71 -12.80 -22.29
CA GLY A 160 -9.94 -12.59 -23.52
C GLY A 160 -8.94 -13.70 -23.83
N LEU A 161 -9.15 -14.91 -23.29
CA LEU A 161 -8.31 -16.07 -23.59
C LEU A 161 -8.59 -16.58 -25.02
N THR A 162 -7.57 -16.58 -25.84
CA THR A 162 -7.55 -17.09 -27.22
C THR A 162 -6.29 -17.93 -27.43
N GLU A 163 -6.12 -18.57 -28.59
CA GLU A 163 -4.86 -19.26 -28.92
C GLU A 163 -3.65 -18.32 -28.87
N GLN A 164 -3.82 -17.04 -29.25
CA GLN A 164 -2.77 -16.05 -29.26
C GLN A 164 -2.41 -15.52 -27.85
N THR A 165 -3.42 -15.43 -26.97
CA THR A 165 -3.23 -14.93 -25.60
C THR A 165 -2.98 -16.04 -24.56
N ALA A 166 -3.17 -17.31 -24.93
CA ALA A 166 -2.92 -18.46 -24.06
C ALA A 166 -1.43 -18.81 -23.96
N THR A 167 -0.60 -17.85 -23.56
CA THR A 167 0.85 -18.03 -23.38
C THR A 167 1.27 -17.69 -21.95
N PRO A 168 2.36 -18.27 -21.42
CA PRO A 168 2.88 -17.90 -20.12
C PRO A 168 3.15 -16.40 -19.95
N ASP A 169 3.69 -15.76 -20.97
CA ASP A 169 4.12 -14.36 -20.92
C ASP A 169 2.89 -13.41 -20.84
N THR A 170 1.84 -13.68 -21.63
CA THR A 170 0.59 -12.92 -21.56
C THR A 170 -0.15 -13.14 -20.23
N MET A 171 -0.16 -14.36 -19.69
CA MET A 171 -0.76 -14.64 -18.38
C MET A 171 -0.04 -13.91 -17.25
N LEU A 172 1.29 -13.89 -17.25
CA LEU A 172 2.09 -13.16 -16.28
C LEU A 172 1.90 -11.66 -16.40
N ARG A 173 1.83 -11.17 -17.64
CA ARG A 173 1.55 -9.75 -17.89
C ARG A 173 0.15 -9.36 -17.41
N ALA A 174 -0.87 -10.15 -17.71
CA ALA A 174 -2.24 -9.91 -17.26
C ALA A 174 -2.34 -9.93 -15.73
N ALA A 175 -1.60 -10.82 -15.06
CA ALA A 175 -1.53 -10.86 -13.60
C ALA A 175 -0.91 -9.57 -13.02
N LEU A 176 0.20 -9.10 -13.59
CA LEU A 176 0.83 -7.84 -13.21
C LEU A 176 -0.11 -6.65 -13.46
N ASP A 177 -0.71 -6.59 -14.66
CA ASP A 177 -1.63 -5.52 -15.05
C ASP A 177 -2.86 -5.46 -14.15
N GLY A 178 -3.43 -6.61 -13.78
CA GLY A 178 -4.58 -6.69 -12.86
C GLY A 178 -4.27 -6.12 -11.49
N VAL A 179 -3.09 -6.44 -10.94
CA VAL A 179 -2.65 -5.91 -9.64
C VAL A 179 -2.46 -4.40 -9.70
N VAL A 180 -1.70 -3.89 -10.68
CA VAL A 180 -1.42 -2.45 -10.73
C VAL A 180 -2.64 -1.61 -11.11
N ALA A 181 -3.61 -2.18 -11.84
CA ALA A 181 -4.91 -1.56 -12.08
C ALA A 181 -5.71 -1.42 -10.76
N GLY A 182 -5.65 -2.43 -9.88
CA GLY A 182 -6.21 -2.35 -8.52
C GLY A 182 -5.55 -1.27 -7.67
N LEU A 183 -4.23 -1.13 -7.73
CA LEU A 183 -3.51 -0.06 -7.05
C LEU A 183 -3.88 1.33 -7.61
N ALA A 184 -4.00 1.46 -8.93
CA ALA A 184 -4.47 2.70 -9.56
C ALA A 184 -5.91 3.05 -9.11
N TYR A 185 -6.78 2.04 -8.98
CA TYR A 185 -8.13 2.23 -8.43
C TYR A 185 -8.10 2.76 -6.98
N CYS A 186 -7.18 2.24 -6.14
CA CYS A 186 -6.99 2.77 -4.78
C CYS A 186 -6.52 4.24 -4.79
N VAL A 187 -5.61 4.61 -5.70
CA VAL A 187 -5.17 6.01 -5.88
C VAL A 187 -6.34 6.89 -6.35
N ASP A 188 -7.16 6.41 -7.28
CA ASP A 188 -8.35 7.13 -7.74
C ASP A 188 -9.39 7.27 -6.62
N ALA A 189 -9.53 6.28 -5.72
CA ALA A 189 -10.38 6.37 -4.54
C ALA A 189 -9.93 7.50 -3.59
N LEU A 190 -8.63 7.63 -3.32
CA LEU A 190 -8.07 8.74 -2.57
C LEU A 190 -8.32 10.08 -3.29
N SER A 191 -8.18 10.12 -4.61
CA SER A 191 -8.39 11.32 -5.41
C SER A 191 -9.83 11.81 -5.38
N ARG A 192 -10.81 10.89 -5.32
CA ARG A 192 -12.25 11.23 -5.14
C ARG A 192 -12.52 11.94 -3.81
N LEU A 193 -11.66 11.75 -2.80
CA LEU A 193 -11.72 12.42 -1.50
C LEU A 193 -10.89 13.71 -1.46
N GLY A 194 -10.45 14.21 -2.61
CA GLY A 194 -9.69 15.45 -2.73
C GLY A 194 -8.18 15.31 -2.48
N ILE A 195 -7.66 14.09 -2.35
CA ILE A 195 -6.23 13.84 -2.18
C ILE A 195 -5.57 13.69 -3.54
N THR A 196 -4.83 14.70 -3.95
CA THR A 196 -4.07 14.69 -5.21
C THR A 196 -2.58 14.76 -4.89
N ALA A 197 -1.78 13.98 -5.62
CA ALA A 197 -0.34 13.95 -5.45
C ALA A 197 0.39 14.16 -6.78
N PRO A 198 1.54 14.84 -6.76
CA PRO A 198 2.38 14.99 -7.96
C PRO A 198 3.11 13.70 -8.33
N GLY A 199 3.12 12.70 -7.45
CA GLY A 199 3.80 11.43 -7.63
C GLY A 199 3.52 10.47 -6.48
N ILE A 200 4.10 9.28 -6.57
CA ILE A 200 3.91 8.16 -5.64
C ILE A 200 5.26 7.76 -5.06
N THR A 201 5.31 7.57 -3.74
CA THR A 201 6.44 6.88 -3.09
C THR A 201 6.10 5.40 -2.92
N LEU A 202 6.92 4.50 -3.47
CA LEU A 202 6.78 3.06 -3.27
C LEU A 202 7.56 2.59 -2.06
N VAL A 203 6.93 1.71 -1.26
CA VAL A 203 7.52 1.00 -0.12
C VAL A 203 7.16 -0.48 -0.15
N GLY A 204 7.76 -1.27 0.74
CA GLY A 204 7.55 -2.71 0.81
C GLY A 204 8.48 -3.51 -0.11
N GLY A 205 8.46 -4.83 0.03
CA GLY A 205 9.40 -5.72 -0.67
C GLY A 205 9.31 -5.66 -2.19
N GLY A 206 8.10 -5.47 -2.74
CA GLY A 206 7.91 -5.33 -4.19
C GLY A 206 8.47 -4.04 -4.77
N ALA A 207 8.60 -2.99 -3.97
CA ALA A 207 9.08 -1.67 -4.41
C ALA A 207 10.51 -1.68 -4.95
N MET A 208 11.32 -2.67 -4.57
CA MET A 208 12.70 -2.77 -5.01
C MET A 208 12.86 -3.37 -6.41
N HIS A 209 11.83 -3.98 -6.98
CA HIS A 209 11.91 -4.62 -8.29
C HIS A 209 11.48 -3.64 -9.41
N PRO A 210 12.34 -3.39 -10.44
CA PRO A 210 12.08 -2.38 -11.48
C PRO A 210 10.78 -2.59 -12.26
N VAL A 211 10.36 -3.84 -12.46
CA VAL A 211 9.10 -4.18 -13.16
C VAL A 211 7.90 -3.63 -12.42
N TRP A 212 7.86 -3.77 -11.08
CA TRP A 212 6.79 -3.20 -10.26
C TRP A 212 6.80 -1.67 -10.30
N GLN A 213 7.97 -1.06 -10.20
CA GLN A 213 8.13 0.40 -10.24
C GLN A 213 7.54 0.98 -11.54
N GLN A 214 7.93 0.41 -12.68
CA GLN A 214 7.43 0.86 -13.98
C GLN A 214 5.94 0.57 -14.17
N ALA A 215 5.47 -0.61 -13.75
CA ALA A 215 4.07 -0.98 -13.90
C ALA A 215 3.13 -0.08 -13.08
N VAL A 216 3.53 0.30 -11.86
CA VAL A 216 2.76 1.25 -11.03
C VAL A 216 2.77 2.65 -11.68
N ALA A 217 3.91 3.13 -12.16
CA ALA A 217 3.98 4.43 -12.84
C ALA A 217 3.05 4.46 -14.06
N ASP A 218 3.09 3.42 -14.88
CA ASP A 218 2.28 3.31 -16.10
C ASP A 218 0.77 3.26 -15.80
N ALA A 219 0.37 2.48 -14.80
CA ALA A 219 -1.05 2.30 -14.46
C ALA A 219 -1.66 3.54 -13.80
N THR A 220 -0.91 4.21 -12.94
CA THR A 220 -1.38 5.41 -12.24
C THR A 220 -1.21 6.68 -13.09
N GLY A 221 -0.31 6.66 -14.07
CA GLY A 221 0.08 7.84 -14.84
C GLY A 221 0.86 8.86 -14.02
N LEU A 222 1.34 8.49 -12.84
CA LEU A 222 2.10 9.35 -11.92
C LEU A 222 3.57 8.89 -11.84
N PRO A 223 4.52 9.82 -11.69
CA PRO A 223 5.90 9.44 -11.43
C PRO A 223 6.02 8.69 -10.10
N VAL A 224 6.89 7.70 -10.08
CA VAL A 224 7.15 6.85 -8.93
C VAL A 224 8.54 7.14 -8.37
N THR A 225 8.62 7.31 -7.06
CA THR A 225 9.86 7.50 -6.31
C THR A 225 10.09 6.28 -5.40
N VAL A 226 11.30 5.77 -5.37
CA VAL A 226 11.75 4.74 -4.41
C VAL A 226 12.83 5.34 -3.52
N ARG A 227 12.68 5.15 -2.21
CA ARG A 227 13.66 5.61 -1.22
C ARG A 227 14.49 4.45 -0.69
N SER A 228 15.70 4.76 -0.23
CA SER A 228 16.60 3.74 0.32
C SER A 228 16.04 3.08 1.59
N GLY A 229 16.38 1.80 1.78
CA GLY A 229 15.91 1.00 2.90
C GLY A 229 14.64 0.21 2.57
N MET A 230 14.35 -0.81 3.38
CA MET A 230 13.20 -1.70 3.20
C MET A 230 12.24 -1.63 4.38
N GLU A 231 12.76 -1.45 5.59
CA GLU A 231 12.00 -1.50 6.84
C GLU A 231 11.50 -0.11 7.26
N HIS A 232 10.69 0.52 6.41
CA HIS A 232 10.22 1.88 6.65
C HIS A 232 9.31 1.98 7.88
N ALA A 233 8.56 0.94 8.23
CA ALA A 233 7.75 0.92 9.45
C ALA A 233 8.64 0.92 10.70
N ALA A 234 9.70 0.10 10.74
CA ALA A 234 10.66 0.13 11.84
C ALA A 234 11.40 1.48 11.94
N ARG A 235 11.71 2.09 10.78
CA ARG A 235 12.28 3.44 10.73
C ARG A 235 11.33 4.50 11.33
N GLY A 236 10.04 4.41 11.03
CA GLY A 236 9.03 5.32 11.60
C GLY A 236 8.94 5.19 13.11
N ALA A 237 8.95 3.97 13.65
CA ALA A 237 9.02 3.74 15.09
C ALA A 237 10.29 4.35 15.71
N ALA A 238 11.43 4.23 15.03
CA ALA A 238 12.68 4.86 15.46
C ALA A 238 12.61 6.39 15.41
N VAL A 239 11.97 6.98 14.42
CA VAL A 239 11.72 8.44 14.35
C VAL A 239 10.85 8.89 15.51
N GLN A 240 9.77 8.16 15.82
CA GLN A 240 8.88 8.49 16.92
C GLN A 240 9.60 8.50 18.27
N ILE A 241 10.35 7.44 18.56
CA ILE A 241 11.06 7.39 19.86
C ILE A 241 12.23 8.39 19.92
N ALA A 242 12.89 8.71 18.79
CA ALA A 242 13.93 9.73 18.76
C ALA A 242 13.38 11.13 19.04
N SER A 243 12.19 11.45 18.50
CA SER A 243 11.46 12.70 18.82
C SER A 243 11.24 12.84 20.33
N ILE A 244 10.70 11.80 20.97
CA ILE A 244 10.43 11.77 22.42
C ILE A 244 11.74 11.88 23.23
N ALA A 245 12.76 11.12 22.86
CA ALA A 245 14.00 11.06 23.61
C ALA A 245 14.86 12.34 23.51
N CYS A 246 14.74 13.07 22.41
CA CYS A 246 15.46 14.31 22.15
C CYS A 246 14.62 15.57 22.44
N ASP A 247 13.37 15.43 22.85
CA ASP A 247 12.42 16.55 23.02
C ASP A 247 12.37 17.45 21.77
N GLU A 248 12.24 16.82 20.61
CA GLU A 248 12.24 17.50 19.32
C GLU A 248 10.99 17.12 18.51
N ALA A 249 10.38 18.08 17.81
CA ALA A 249 9.18 17.83 17.03
C ALA A 249 9.36 16.67 16.03
N ILE A 250 8.42 15.75 16.01
CA ILE A 250 8.49 14.51 15.23
C ILE A 250 8.67 14.76 13.73
N ILE A 251 8.08 15.83 13.22
CA ILE A 251 8.22 16.24 11.81
C ILE A 251 9.66 16.69 11.47
N VAL A 252 10.37 17.30 12.43
CA VAL A 252 11.76 17.74 12.26
C VAL A 252 12.69 16.53 12.23
N VAL A 253 12.47 15.57 13.13
CA VAL A 253 13.23 14.31 13.14
C VAL A 253 12.97 13.51 11.86
N ALA A 254 11.70 13.42 11.43
CA ALA A 254 11.31 12.73 10.19
C ALA A 254 11.99 13.33 8.95
N GLU A 255 12.01 14.65 8.83
CA GLU A 255 12.68 15.33 7.72
C GLU A 255 14.20 15.12 7.74
N ARG A 256 14.85 15.24 8.89
CA ARG A 256 16.28 15.01 9.05
C ARG A 256 16.68 13.56 8.73
N TRP A 257 15.80 12.62 9.04
CA TRP A 257 16.04 11.19 8.81
C TRP A 257 15.40 10.68 7.53
N ARG A 258 14.88 11.56 6.70
CA ARG A 258 14.23 11.18 5.44
C ARG A 258 15.21 10.39 4.56
N PRO A 259 14.87 9.15 4.15
CA PRO A 259 15.77 8.34 3.34
C PRO A 259 16.01 9.00 1.96
N PRO A 260 17.23 8.92 1.41
CA PRO A 260 17.52 9.43 0.09
C PRO A 260 16.74 8.68 -0.99
N VAL A 261 16.44 9.37 -2.08
CA VAL A 261 15.84 8.78 -3.29
C VAL A 261 16.89 7.92 -3.98
N VAL A 262 16.53 6.69 -4.36
CA VAL A 262 17.40 5.75 -5.07
C VAL A 262 16.91 5.43 -6.48
N ALA A 263 15.62 5.69 -6.77
CA ALA A 263 15.08 5.59 -8.12
C ALA A 263 13.90 6.56 -8.31
N GLU A 264 13.80 7.11 -9.52
CA GLU A 264 12.66 7.89 -10.00
C GLU A 264 12.26 7.35 -11.36
N ILE A 265 10.99 7.01 -11.51
CA ILE A 265 10.45 6.33 -12.68
C ILE A 265 9.29 7.18 -13.23
N ALA A 266 9.41 7.63 -14.47
CA ALA A 266 8.32 8.29 -15.17
C ALA A 266 7.38 7.26 -15.82
N PRO A 267 6.07 7.53 -15.88
CA PRO A 267 5.14 6.71 -16.65
C PRO A 267 5.49 6.79 -18.14
N ARG A 268 5.33 5.65 -18.84
CA ARG A 268 5.51 5.63 -20.30
C ARG A 268 4.31 6.28 -20.99
N PRO A 269 4.52 7.12 -22.02
CA PRO A 269 3.42 7.77 -22.72
C PRO A 269 2.42 6.76 -23.32
N GLY A 270 1.11 7.02 -23.16
CA GLY A 270 0.03 6.22 -23.75
C GLY A 270 -0.22 4.86 -23.09
N THR A 271 0.49 4.50 -22.02
CA THR A 271 0.29 3.21 -21.36
C THR A 271 -0.95 3.16 -20.48
N ARG A 272 -1.40 4.30 -19.94
CA ARG A 272 -2.59 4.35 -19.08
C ARG A 272 -3.84 3.85 -19.78
N ASP A 273 -3.99 4.10 -21.09
CA ASP A 273 -5.14 3.64 -21.87
C ASP A 273 -5.21 2.11 -21.98
N ALA A 274 -4.06 1.42 -21.92
CA ALA A 274 -4.03 -0.03 -21.89
C ALA A 274 -4.69 -0.63 -20.63
N PHE A 275 -4.73 0.12 -19.54
CA PHE A 275 -5.40 -0.29 -18.30
C PHE A 275 -6.89 0.08 -18.25
N ALA A 276 -7.39 0.89 -19.19
CA ALA A 276 -8.80 1.28 -19.23
C ALA A 276 -9.74 0.08 -19.38
N LEU A 277 -9.33 -0.95 -20.13
CA LEU A 277 -10.09 -2.18 -20.29
C LEU A 277 -10.21 -2.96 -18.96
N GLN A 278 -9.12 -3.05 -18.20
CA GLN A 278 -9.13 -3.67 -16.87
C GLN A 278 -9.94 -2.87 -15.86
N ALA A 279 -9.82 -1.53 -15.84
CA ALA A 279 -10.64 -0.67 -15.01
C ALA A 279 -12.13 -0.85 -15.30
N ARG A 280 -12.50 -1.01 -16.58
CA ARG A 280 -13.88 -1.31 -16.99
C ARG A 280 -14.37 -2.66 -16.46
N GLN A 281 -13.53 -3.69 -16.49
CA GLN A 281 -13.91 -5.01 -15.94
C GLN A 281 -14.04 -5.01 -14.43
N HIS A 282 -13.18 -4.29 -13.71
CA HIS A 282 -13.36 -4.05 -12.29
C HIS A 282 -14.74 -3.45 -11.99
N MET A 283 -15.17 -2.44 -12.75
CA MET A 283 -16.46 -1.79 -12.60
C MET A 283 -17.63 -2.74 -12.93
N ILE A 284 -17.52 -3.58 -13.95
CA ILE A 284 -18.56 -4.56 -14.31
C ILE A 284 -18.75 -5.57 -13.18
N GLN A 285 -17.68 -6.06 -12.58
CA GLN A 285 -17.74 -6.98 -11.45
C GLN A 285 -18.34 -6.32 -10.20
N GLN A 286 -18.03 -5.05 -9.93
CA GLN A 286 -18.68 -4.30 -8.85
C GLN A 286 -20.20 -4.23 -9.06
N LEU A 287 -20.66 -3.87 -10.25
CA LEU A 287 -22.09 -3.76 -10.56
C LEU A 287 -22.81 -5.11 -10.44
N ALA A 288 -22.17 -6.20 -10.83
CA ALA A 288 -22.73 -7.54 -10.71
C ALA A 288 -22.93 -7.99 -9.26
N HIS A 289 -22.10 -7.52 -8.32
CA HIS A 289 -22.19 -7.87 -6.90
C HIS A 289 -23.03 -6.91 -6.07
N THR A 290 -23.26 -5.68 -6.52
CA THR A 290 -24.14 -4.71 -5.85
C THR A 290 -25.61 -4.85 -6.23
N GLY A 291 -25.93 -5.59 -7.31
CA GLY A 291 -27.29 -5.85 -7.80
C GLY A 291 -27.92 -7.15 -7.27
N SER A 292 -27.24 -7.88 -6.39
CA SER A 292 -27.72 -9.06 -5.69
C SER A 292 -27.86 -8.77 -4.19
#